data_068e96faa43cb87eea5c9b667fb816f0
#
_entry.id   068e96faa43cb87eea5c9b667fb816f0
#
_cell.length_a   1.000
_cell.length_b   1.000
_cell.length_c   1.000
_cell.angle_alpha   90.00
_cell.angle_beta   90.00
_cell.angle_gamma   90.00
#
_symmetry.space_group_name_H-M   'P 1'
#
loop_
_entity.id
_entity.type
_entity.pdbx_description
1 polymer ?
#
loop_
_entity_poly.entity_id
_entity_poly.type
_entity_poly.pdbx_seq_one_letter_code
_entity_poly.pdbx_strand_id
1 'polypeptide(L)'
;MAKKINIALFGFGRIGRNLFRLGYNNPNYNFVAISDFGSAEALHYLLVRDSIHGSMDDEVILDGNYLAVKDQHTRLISGGEPGNIPWDAYDVDVVIDATGRFLK
;
A
#
# COMPACT_ATOMS: atom_id res chain seq x y z
N MET A 1 23.87 2.62 8.66
CA MET A 1 22.78 2.09 7.83
C MET A 1 21.64 3.07 7.75
N ALA A 2 21.18 3.33 6.56
CA ALA A 2 20.05 4.23 6.38
C ALA A 2 18.75 3.54 6.86
N LYS A 3 17.96 4.29 7.60
CA LYS A 3 16.66 3.81 8.03
C LYS A 3 15.69 3.89 6.86
N LYS A 4 14.87 2.85 6.69
CA LYS A 4 13.82 2.87 5.69
C LYS A 4 12.73 3.88 6.06
N ILE A 5 12.14 4.47 5.06
CA ILE A 5 11.00 5.36 5.23
C ILE A 5 9.74 4.50 5.21
N ASN A 6 8.98 4.54 6.29
CA ASN A 6 7.73 3.80 6.40
C ASN A 6 6.61 4.62 5.79
N ILE A 7 6.02 4.08 4.73
CA ILE A 7 5.03 4.78 3.92
C ILE A 7 3.68 4.10 4.07
N ALA A 8 2.64 4.91 4.22
CA ALA A 8 1.27 4.45 4.09
C ALA A 8 0.64 5.08 2.87
N LEU A 9 -0.18 4.30 2.18
CA LEU A 9 -0.96 4.81 1.05
C LEU A 9 -2.40 4.99 1.51
N PHE A 10 -2.95 6.18 1.30
CA PHE A 10 -4.34 6.44 1.54
C PHE A 10 -5.04 6.40 0.19
N GLY A 11 -5.73 5.29 -0.09
CA GLY A 11 -6.31 5.01 -1.39
C GLY A 11 -5.45 4.03 -2.18
N PHE A 12 -6.09 3.00 -2.72
CA PHE A 12 -5.39 1.97 -3.49
C PHE A 12 -6.05 1.77 -4.85
N GLY A 13 -6.38 2.90 -5.47
CA GLY A 13 -6.82 2.91 -6.85
C GLY A 13 -5.63 2.79 -7.79
N ARG A 14 -5.79 3.25 -9.02
CA ARG A 14 -4.74 3.12 -10.02
C ARG A 14 -3.43 3.80 -9.57
N ILE A 15 -3.54 5.01 -9.02
CA ILE A 15 -2.36 5.74 -8.59
C ILE A 15 -1.65 5.02 -7.44
N GLY A 16 -2.42 4.60 -6.43
CA GLY A 16 -1.83 3.91 -5.28
C GLY A 16 -1.19 2.60 -5.67
N ARG A 17 -1.84 1.82 -6.54
CA ARG A 17 -1.29 0.56 -7.00
C ARG A 17 0.00 0.77 -7.79
N ASN A 18 0.05 1.82 -8.63
CA ASN A 18 1.27 2.13 -9.36
C ASN A 18 2.41 2.51 -8.43
N LEU A 19 2.11 3.32 -7.41
CA LEU A 19 3.12 3.70 -6.43
C LEU A 19 3.66 2.47 -5.71
N PHE A 20 2.78 1.56 -5.33
CA PHE A 20 3.18 0.34 -4.66
C PHE A 20 4.11 -0.49 -5.56
N ARG A 21 3.73 -0.67 -6.82
CA ARG A 21 4.52 -1.45 -7.75
C ARG A 21 5.89 -0.83 -8.02
N LEU A 22 5.95 0.49 -8.06
CA LEU A 22 7.22 1.19 -8.32
C LEU A 22 8.13 1.18 -7.10
N GLY A 23 7.56 1.17 -5.90
CA GLY A 23 8.33 1.38 -4.70
C GLY A 23 8.57 0.17 -3.80
N TYR A 24 7.81 -0.91 -3.96
CA TYR A 24 7.89 -1.99 -2.99
C TYR A 24 9.29 -2.63 -2.94
N ASN A 25 10.00 -2.60 -4.03
CA ASN A 25 11.32 -3.21 -4.13
C ASN A 25 12.46 -2.21 -3.91
N ASN A 26 12.13 -0.98 -3.56
CA ASN A 26 13.13 0.03 -3.28
C ASN A 26 13.67 -0.16 -1.86
N PRO A 27 14.98 -0.31 -1.68
CA PRO A 27 15.52 -0.58 -0.34
C PRO A 27 15.35 0.56 0.65
N ASN A 28 14.99 1.76 0.19
CA ASN A 28 14.79 2.90 1.06
C ASN A 28 13.37 3.04 1.56
N TYR A 29 12.43 2.25 1.04
CA TYR A 29 11.01 2.38 1.37
C TYR A 29 10.46 1.09 1.94
N ASN A 30 9.47 1.26 2.81
CA ASN A 30 8.74 0.14 3.36
C ASN A 30 7.27 0.55 3.40
N PHE A 31 6.42 -0.12 2.60
CA PHE A 31 5.00 0.16 2.62
C PHE A 31 4.38 -0.60 3.79
N VAL A 32 4.03 0.10 4.84
CA VAL A 32 3.56 -0.52 6.08
C VAL A 32 2.04 -0.62 6.14
N ALA A 33 1.33 0.26 5.43
CA ALA A 33 -0.13 0.28 5.51
C ALA A 33 -0.73 0.82 4.21
N ILE A 34 -1.91 0.31 3.88
CA ILE A 34 -2.73 0.80 2.78
C ILE A 34 -4.15 0.92 3.32
N SER A 35 -4.75 2.09 3.18
CA SER A 35 -6.13 2.31 3.58
C SER A 35 -6.99 2.49 2.34
N ASP A 36 -8.09 1.75 2.26
CA ASP A 36 -9.04 1.87 1.16
C ASP A 36 -10.38 1.31 1.62
N PHE A 37 -11.46 1.68 0.93
CA PHE A 37 -12.79 1.18 1.26
C PHE A 37 -13.05 -0.22 0.69
N GLY A 38 -12.24 -0.67 -0.24
CA GLY A 38 -12.38 -2.01 -0.79
C GLY A 38 -12.00 -3.09 0.20
N SER A 39 -12.51 -4.28 -0.01
CA SER A 39 -12.11 -5.42 0.81
C SER A 39 -10.68 -5.82 0.52
N ALA A 40 -10.05 -6.51 1.47
CA ALA A 40 -8.68 -6.99 1.26
C ALA A 40 -8.59 -7.86 0.02
N GLU A 41 -9.58 -8.71 -0.20
CA GLU A 41 -9.62 -9.58 -1.37
C GLU A 41 -9.70 -8.78 -2.67
N ALA A 42 -10.53 -7.74 -2.68
CA ALA A 42 -10.67 -6.90 -3.87
C ALA A 42 -9.39 -6.14 -4.17
N LEU A 43 -8.75 -5.59 -3.15
CA LEU A 43 -7.50 -4.86 -3.34
C LEU A 43 -6.39 -5.76 -3.85
N HIS A 44 -6.29 -6.95 -3.29
CA HIS A 44 -5.31 -7.93 -3.74
C HIS A 44 -5.57 -8.35 -5.18
N TYR A 45 -6.83 -8.62 -5.51
CA TYR A 45 -7.21 -9.02 -6.85
C TYR A 45 -6.81 -7.95 -7.88
N LEU A 46 -7.10 -6.68 -7.57
CA LEU A 46 -6.77 -5.60 -8.50
C LEU A 46 -5.28 -5.44 -8.69
N LEU A 47 -4.52 -5.57 -7.62
CA LEU A 47 -3.06 -5.45 -7.71
C LEU A 47 -2.46 -6.56 -8.58
N VAL A 48 -2.90 -7.79 -8.36
CA VAL A 48 -2.41 -8.94 -9.12
C VAL A 48 -2.82 -8.83 -10.58
N ARG A 49 -4.06 -8.39 -10.84
CA ARG A 49 -4.55 -8.25 -12.20
C ARG A 49 -3.77 -7.19 -12.97
N ASP A 50 -3.47 -6.07 -12.30
CA ASP A 50 -2.70 -5.01 -12.94
C ASP A 50 -1.30 -5.46 -13.33
N SER A 51 -0.75 -6.44 -12.64
CA SER A 51 0.61 -6.89 -12.90
C SER A 51 0.75 -7.60 -14.25
N ILE A 52 -0.34 -7.93 -14.90
CA ILE A 52 -0.30 -8.48 -16.26
C ILE A 52 0.39 -7.51 -17.23
N HIS A 53 0.22 -6.21 -16.97
CA HIS A 53 0.79 -5.18 -17.83
C HIS A 53 2.11 -4.61 -17.31
N GLY A 54 2.68 -5.23 -16.26
CA GLY A 54 3.77 -4.66 -15.86
C GLY A 54 4.39 -5.16 -14.73
N SER A 55 4.84 -5.30 -14.05
CA SER A 55 6.02 -5.00 -13.50
C SER A 55 6.30 -5.46 -12.10
N MET A 56 5.46 -6.28 -11.52
CA MET A 56 5.85 -6.93 -10.28
C MET A 56 6.45 -8.28 -10.61
N ASP A 57 7.74 -8.40 -10.31
CA ASP A 57 8.46 -9.66 -10.53
C ASP A 57 8.21 -10.64 -9.39
N ASP A 58 7.64 -10.17 -8.31
CA ASP A 58 7.45 -10.97 -7.10
C ASP A 58 5.99 -11.25 -6.87
N GLU A 59 5.72 -12.42 -6.34
CA GLU A 59 4.37 -12.83 -6.02
C GLU A 59 3.83 -12.04 -4.84
N VAL A 60 2.56 -11.62 -4.93
CA VAL A 60 1.87 -10.93 -3.85
C VAL A 60 0.86 -11.89 -3.25
N ILE A 61 0.96 -12.17 -1.98
CA ILE A 61 0.08 -13.10 -1.28
C ILE A 61 -0.79 -12.31 -0.33
N LEU A 62 -2.09 -12.62 -0.33
CA LEU A 62 -3.01 -12.06 0.64
C LEU A 62 -3.02 -12.96 1.87
N ASP A 63 -2.59 -12.42 3.00
CA ASP A 63 -2.54 -13.14 4.26
C ASP A 63 -3.40 -12.38 5.28
N GLY A 64 -4.67 -12.77 5.41
CA GLY A 64 -5.59 -12.05 6.26
C GLY A 64 -5.78 -10.63 5.78
N ASN A 65 -5.36 -9.67 6.59
CA ASN A 65 -5.43 -8.25 6.25
C ASN A 65 -4.08 -7.68 5.82
N TYR A 66 -3.18 -8.55 5.38
CA TYR A 66 -1.84 -8.13 4.95
C TYR A 66 -1.57 -8.56 3.52
N LEU A 67 -0.91 -7.69 2.78
CA LEU A 67 -0.27 -8.07 1.52
C LEU A 67 1.16 -8.45 1.82
N ALA A 68 1.53 -9.67 1.49
CA ALA A 68 2.89 -10.16 1.72
C ALA A 68 3.63 -10.23 0.39
N VAL A 69 4.72 -9.49 0.29
CA VAL A 69 5.58 -9.48 -0.89
C VAL A 69 7.01 -9.58 -0.38
N LYS A 70 7.72 -10.63 -0.76
CA LYS A 70 9.07 -10.88 -0.25
C LYS A 70 9.04 -10.87 1.27
N ASP A 71 9.83 -10.00 1.89
CA ASP A 71 9.89 -9.90 3.36
C ASP A 71 8.96 -8.82 3.91
N GLN A 72 8.20 -8.17 3.07
CA GLN A 72 7.36 -7.06 3.49
C GLN A 72 5.93 -7.52 3.74
N HIS A 73 5.33 -6.99 4.80
CA HIS A 73 3.94 -7.20 5.12
C HIS A 73 3.28 -5.83 5.22
N THR A 74 2.33 -5.57 4.32
CA THR A 74 1.63 -4.30 4.26
C THR A 74 0.22 -4.50 4.81
N ARG A 75 -0.12 -3.78 5.88
CA ARG A 75 -1.44 -3.87 6.49
C ARG A 75 -2.49 -3.21 5.63
N LEU A 76 -3.59 -3.93 5.39
CA LEU A 76 -4.74 -3.37 4.69
C LEU A 76 -5.73 -2.88 5.74
N ILE A 77 -6.06 -1.58 5.68
CA ILE A 77 -6.97 -0.93 6.61
C ILE A 77 -8.24 -0.59 5.84
N SER A 78 -9.38 -1.06 6.34
CA SER A 78 -10.65 -0.86 5.66
C SER A 78 -11.27 0.47 6.06
N GLY A 79 -11.39 1.38 5.10
CA GLY A 79 -12.12 2.63 5.28
C GLY A 79 -11.42 3.66 6.15
N GLY A 80 -12.16 4.69 6.49
CA GLY A 80 -11.70 5.76 7.37
C GLY A 80 -11.18 6.97 6.63
N GLU A 81 -11.26 8.12 7.30
CA GLU A 81 -10.67 9.35 6.80
C GLU A 81 -9.22 9.44 7.30
N PRO A 82 -8.35 10.17 6.59
CA PRO A 82 -6.93 10.20 6.97
C PRO A 82 -6.71 10.67 8.41
N GLY A 83 -7.52 11.59 8.87
CA GLY A 83 -7.38 12.12 10.23
C GLY A 83 -7.85 11.16 11.31
N ASN A 84 -8.58 10.12 10.94
CA ASN A 84 -9.15 9.17 11.90
C ASN A 84 -8.36 7.86 11.98
N ILE A 85 -7.34 7.71 11.15
CA ILE A 85 -6.54 6.50 11.15
C ILE A 85 -5.33 6.70 12.06
N PRO A 86 -5.09 5.76 13.00
CA PRO A 86 -3.99 5.93 13.94
C PRO A 86 -2.65 5.57 13.28
N TRP A 87 -2.18 6.43 12.42
CA TRP A 87 -0.94 6.19 11.67
C TRP A 87 0.25 5.89 12.57
N ASP A 88 0.30 6.51 13.75
CA ASP A 88 1.39 6.29 14.68
C ASP A 88 1.45 4.84 15.18
N ALA A 89 0.29 4.19 15.27
CA ALA A 89 0.22 2.80 15.70
C ALA A 89 0.84 1.85 14.67
N TYR A 90 0.99 2.31 13.44
CA TYR A 90 1.57 1.52 12.36
C TYR A 90 3.00 1.98 12.03
N ASP A 91 3.57 2.86 12.82
CA ASP A 91 4.93 3.38 12.60
C ASP A 91 5.10 4.08 11.25
N VAL A 92 4.08 4.81 10.82
CA VAL A 92 4.11 5.48 9.52
C VAL A 92 4.88 6.78 9.62
N ASP A 93 5.84 6.97 8.72
CA ASP A 93 6.59 8.22 8.60
C ASP A 93 5.91 9.19 7.65
N VAL A 94 5.34 8.67 6.56
CA VAL A 94 4.74 9.48 5.50
C VAL A 94 3.45 8.83 5.05
N VAL A 95 2.39 9.63 4.93
CA VAL A 95 1.13 9.18 4.35
C VAL A 95 0.97 9.84 2.99
N ILE A 96 0.83 9.04 1.95
CA ILE A 96 0.62 9.54 0.60
C ILE A 96 -0.86 9.40 0.25
N ASP A 97 -1.49 10.53 -0.07
CA ASP A 97 -2.89 10.51 -0.51
C ASP A 97 -2.93 10.16 -1.99
N ALA A 98 -3.34 8.96 -2.28
CA ALA A 98 -3.43 8.46 -3.66
C ALA A 98 -4.88 8.34 -4.12
N THR A 99 -5.81 8.98 -3.41
CA THR A 99 -7.22 8.91 -3.77
C THR A 99 -7.60 9.82 -4.94
N GLY A 100 -6.87 10.89 -5.11
CA GLY A 100 -7.22 11.93 -6.06
C GLY A 100 -8.29 12.89 -5.56
N ARG A 101 -8.86 12.64 -4.37
CA ARG A 101 -9.97 13.46 -3.87
C ARG A 101 -9.56 14.89 -3.53
N PHE A 102 -8.30 15.08 -3.17
CA PHE A 102 -7.81 16.38 -2.70
C PHE A 102 -7.00 17.12 -3.74
N LEU A 103 -6.96 16.61 -4.97
CA LEU A 103 -6.25 17.28 -6.05
C LEU A 103 -7.07 18.46 -6.55
N LYS A 104 -6.39 19.54 -6.82
CA LYS A 104 -7.02 20.74 -7.35
C LYS A 104 -6.86 20.82 -8.85
#